data_4e602ac334fa8d1f2ebae436eda916e2
#
_entry.id   4e602ac334fa8d1f2ebae436eda916e2
#
_cell.length_a   1.000
_cell.length_b   1.000
_cell.length_c   1.000
_cell.angle_alpha   90.00
_cell.angle_beta   90.00
_cell.angle_gamma   90.00
#
_symmetry.space_group_name_H-M   'P 1'
#
loop_
_entity.id
_entity.type
_entity.pdbx_description
1 polymer ?
#
loop_
_entity_poly.entity_id
_entity_poly.type
_entity_poly.pdbx_seq_one_letter_code
_entity_poly.pdbx_strand_id
1 'polypeptide(L)'
;GKSDWELLNMSLDDVLGILKQNVNSIDDIKAESARSGKHLNKLGKWLIPQTKHYSWMKAADIIGIGTDQVEQVPVDNNYRLDVLELERIIRNLASKKIPILGVVAVVGSTEEGAVDEVYKIVELRNKLIQEGIYFYIHVDAAYAGYARSIILDEENNPIPYDDLKNKYEKYNVFVNKEQLVSKSVYESLLALKDVESVTIDPHKMGYIPYSAGGIVIRDTFMREVISYFATYVFEKGADIPALLGAYMLEGSKAGATAASVWTAHRVLPLNVTGYGKLIGASMQGAKNFYNFLNGLEIKVGNTTVSVLPLINPDFNMVDYVFKVKGETSLEKTNWLNNEFYKMSSFASGSLYQNGFITSHTDFAVPDYGNSPLDYVKNKLGFTENEWNKVQKVTILRACVLTPYMNNAERFKLYAAEIKNIFKERLERILNH
;
A
#
# COMPACT_ATOMS: atom_id res chain seq x y z
N GLY A 1 23.61 -5.31 -34.60
CA GLY A 1 22.98 -4.41 -33.61
C GLY A 1 21.87 -5.16 -32.87
N LYS A 2 21.41 -4.64 -31.77
CA LYS A 2 20.25 -5.19 -31.04
C LYS A 2 18.96 -4.98 -31.83
N SER A 3 18.05 -5.93 -31.76
CA SER A 3 16.69 -5.79 -32.28
C SER A 3 15.88 -4.80 -31.41
N ASP A 4 14.76 -4.29 -31.92
CA ASP A 4 13.87 -3.41 -31.17
C ASP A 4 13.41 -4.06 -29.86
N TRP A 5 13.15 -5.38 -29.88
CA TRP A 5 12.75 -6.12 -28.68
C TRP A 5 13.86 -6.20 -27.64
N GLU A 6 15.10 -6.42 -28.05
CA GLU A 6 16.25 -6.41 -27.12
C GLU A 6 16.50 -5.02 -26.54
N LEU A 7 16.29 -3.95 -27.33
CA LEU A 7 16.40 -2.57 -26.83
C LEU A 7 15.32 -2.23 -25.82
N LEU A 8 14.08 -2.67 -26.06
CA LEU A 8 12.93 -2.46 -25.16
C LEU A 8 13.02 -3.24 -23.85
N ASN A 9 13.84 -4.29 -23.80
CA ASN A 9 14.06 -5.13 -22.63
C ASN A 9 15.47 -4.95 -22.01
N MET A 10 16.15 -3.86 -22.29
CA MET A 10 17.38 -3.53 -21.60
C MET A 10 17.10 -3.23 -20.14
N SER A 11 17.99 -3.68 -19.26
CA SER A 11 17.90 -3.36 -17.84
C SER A 11 18.06 -1.84 -17.62
N LEU A 12 17.52 -1.34 -16.52
CA LEU A 12 17.72 0.07 -16.15
C LEU A 12 19.22 0.40 -16.07
N ASP A 13 20.01 -0.49 -15.48
CA ASP A 13 21.45 -0.29 -15.32
C ASP A 13 22.17 -0.16 -16.67
N ASP A 14 21.80 -0.98 -17.68
CA ASP A 14 22.34 -0.88 -19.02
C ASP A 14 21.96 0.45 -19.69
N VAL A 15 20.69 0.84 -19.59
CA VAL A 15 20.19 2.11 -20.15
C VAL A 15 20.92 3.29 -19.51
N LEU A 16 21.00 3.33 -18.19
CA LEU A 16 21.71 4.40 -17.47
C LEU A 16 23.21 4.39 -17.78
N GLY A 17 23.82 3.22 -17.96
CA GLY A 17 25.22 3.08 -18.39
C GLY A 17 25.47 3.75 -19.74
N ILE A 18 24.59 3.53 -20.72
CA ILE A 18 24.66 4.18 -22.03
C ILE A 18 24.48 5.71 -21.90
N LEU A 19 23.49 6.14 -21.14
CA LEU A 19 23.20 7.56 -20.96
C LEU A 19 24.35 8.29 -20.23
N LYS A 20 24.96 7.67 -19.22
CA LYS A 20 26.16 8.22 -18.52
C LYS A 20 27.33 8.44 -19.47
N GLN A 21 27.53 7.55 -20.43
CA GLN A 21 28.56 7.67 -21.46
C GLN A 21 28.24 8.75 -22.52
N ASN A 22 26.99 9.16 -22.62
CA ASN A 22 26.49 10.10 -23.64
C ASN A 22 25.77 11.31 -23.00
N VAL A 23 26.27 11.80 -21.86
CA VAL A 23 25.64 12.90 -21.10
C VAL A 23 25.35 14.14 -21.95
N ASN A 24 26.25 14.51 -22.87
CA ASN A 24 26.07 15.65 -23.74
C ASN A 24 24.93 15.50 -24.78
N SER A 25 24.45 14.29 -25.01
CA SER A 25 23.36 13.96 -25.94
C SER A 25 22.03 13.68 -25.24
N ILE A 26 21.92 13.86 -23.93
CA ILE A 26 20.70 13.54 -23.18
C ILE A 26 19.51 14.36 -23.69
N ASP A 27 19.69 15.64 -23.98
CA ASP A 27 18.60 16.48 -24.47
C ASP A 27 18.14 16.07 -25.87
N ASP A 28 19.05 15.64 -26.74
CA ASP A 28 18.73 15.09 -28.07
C ASP A 28 17.98 13.75 -27.93
N ILE A 29 18.40 12.88 -27.03
CA ILE A 29 17.72 11.62 -26.75
C ILE A 29 16.29 11.89 -26.21
N LYS A 30 16.14 12.84 -25.30
CA LYS A 30 14.82 13.27 -24.81
C LYS A 30 13.91 13.78 -25.94
N ALA A 31 14.46 14.55 -26.89
CA ALA A 31 13.72 15.08 -28.01
C ALA A 31 13.26 13.98 -29.00
N GLU A 32 13.94 12.85 -29.06
CA GLU A 32 13.58 11.70 -29.89
C GLU A 32 12.75 10.63 -29.16
N SER A 33 12.49 10.79 -27.87
CA SER A 33 11.76 9.82 -27.05
C SER A 33 10.26 10.10 -26.97
N ALA A 34 9.52 9.20 -26.32
CA ALA A 34 8.09 9.36 -26.02
C ALA A 34 7.79 10.64 -25.22
N ARG A 35 8.76 11.17 -24.48
CA ARG A 35 8.68 12.45 -23.75
C ARG A 35 8.34 13.65 -24.67
N SER A 36 8.78 13.63 -25.91
CA SER A 36 8.47 14.65 -26.92
C SER A 36 7.17 14.39 -27.68
N GLY A 37 6.42 13.38 -27.32
CA GLY A 37 5.20 12.92 -28.01
C GLY A 37 5.47 11.91 -29.11
N LYS A 38 6.74 11.57 -29.39
CA LYS A 38 7.09 10.53 -30.35
C LYS A 38 6.86 9.15 -29.74
N HIS A 39 6.46 8.19 -30.59
CA HIS A 39 6.30 6.78 -30.17
C HIS A 39 5.28 6.50 -29.06
N LEU A 40 4.37 7.41 -28.75
CA LEU A 40 3.34 7.21 -27.71
C LEU A 40 2.49 5.95 -27.97
N ASN A 41 2.23 5.62 -29.23
CA ASN A 41 1.51 4.42 -29.64
C ASN A 41 2.30 3.11 -29.46
N LYS A 42 3.58 3.21 -29.13
CA LYS A 42 4.48 2.07 -28.87
C LYS A 42 4.80 1.90 -27.37
N LEU A 43 4.23 2.73 -26.51
CA LEU A 43 4.35 2.55 -25.06
C LEU A 43 3.80 1.17 -24.68
N GLY A 44 4.44 0.55 -23.71
CA GLY A 44 4.01 -0.73 -23.18
C GLY A 44 2.98 -0.57 -22.06
N LYS A 45 2.88 -1.60 -21.23
CA LYS A 45 1.93 -1.68 -20.12
C LYS A 45 2.60 -1.48 -18.77
N TRP A 46 1.93 -0.76 -17.88
CA TRP A 46 2.14 -0.83 -16.45
C TRP A 46 1.27 -1.95 -15.89
N LEU A 47 1.86 -2.86 -15.12
CA LEU A 47 1.15 -3.94 -14.44
C LEU A 47 1.01 -3.56 -12.97
N ILE A 48 -0.21 -3.44 -12.49
CA ILE A 48 -0.50 -3.00 -11.13
C ILE A 48 -1.53 -3.91 -10.45
N PRO A 49 -1.45 -4.20 -9.13
CA PRO A 49 -2.43 -5.05 -8.46
C PRO A 49 -3.81 -4.40 -8.43
N GLN A 50 -4.85 -5.21 -8.32
CA GLN A 50 -6.21 -4.73 -8.12
C GLN A 50 -6.36 -3.88 -6.85
N THR A 51 -5.53 -4.13 -5.82
CA THR A 51 -5.44 -3.35 -4.57
C THR A 51 -4.69 -2.02 -4.70
N LYS A 52 -4.38 -1.58 -5.91
CA LYS A 52 -3.72 -0.30 -6.18
C LYS A 52 -4.47 0.89 -5.61
N HIS A 53 -3.74 1.95 -5.25
CA HIS A 53 -4.36 3.23 -4.99
C HIS A 53 -4.94 3.84 -6.28
N TYR A 54 -6.10 4.52 -6.19
CA TYR A 54 -6.79 5.10 -7.36
C TYR A 54 -5.94 6.13 -8.12
N SER A 55 -4.90 6.68 -7.48
CA SER A 55 -4.00 7.65 -8.12
C SER A 55 -3.26 7.10 -9.34
N TRP A 56 -3.09 5.80 -9.46
CA TRP A 56 -2.45 5.18 -10.62
C TRP A 56 -3.28 5.36 -11.88
N MET A 57 -4.59 5.07 -11.80
CA MET A 57 -5.50 5.30 -12.93
C MET A 57 -5.62 6.79 -13.25
N LYS A 58 -5.75 7.61 -12.21
CA LYS A 58 -5.80 9.08 -12.33
C LYS A 58 -4.53 9.65 -12.94
N ALA A 59 -3.36 9.15 -12.57
CA ALA A 59 -2.09 9.57 -13.15
C ALA A 59 -2.00 9.21 -14.64
N ALA A 60 -2.37 7.98 -15.03
CA ALA A 60 -2.37 7.57 -16.43
C ALA A 60 -3.26 8.47 -17.31
N ASP A 61 -4.42 8.87 -16.78
CA ASP A 61 -5.32 9.84 -17.44
C ASP A 61 -4.68 11.23 -17.54
N ILE A 62 -4.24 11.80 -16.43
CA ILE A 62 -3.72 13.19 -16.36
C ILE A 62 -2.44 13.36 -17.20
N ILE A 63 -1.51 12.40 -17.19
CA ILE A 63 -0.27 12.48 -17.97
C ILE A 63 -0.45 12.07 -19.45
N GLY A 64 -1.67 11.63 -19.82
CA GLY A 64 -2.04 11.37 -21.22
C GLY A 64 -1.48 10.09 -21.83
N ILE A 65 -1.01 9.13 -21.02
CA ILE A 65 -0.60 7.80 -21.55
C ILE A 65 -1.81 6.89 -21.81
N GLY A 66 -2.96 7.23 -21.24
CA GLY A 66 -4.21 6.46 -21.33
C GLY A 66 -4.33 5.35 -20.30
N THR A 67 -5.55 5.17 -19.78
CA THR A 67 -5.84 4.13 -18.77
C THR A 67 -5.67 2.72 -19.31
N ASP A 68 -5.83 2.52 -20.61
CA ASP A 68 -5.60 1.24 -21.28
C ASP A 68 -4.13 0.77 -21.18
N GLN A 69 -3.18 1.67 -20.86
CA GLN A 69 -1.79 1.28 -20.62
C GLN A 69 -1.57 0.73 -19.20
N VAL A 70 -2.60 0.72 -18.38
CA VAL A 70 -2.57 0.18 -17.02
C VAL A 70 -3.33 -1.15 -16.98
N GLU A 71 -2.58 -2.25 -16.95
CA GLU A 71 -3.11 -3.60 -16.85
C GLU A 71 -3.21 -4.01 -15.39
N GLN A 72 -4.38 -4.45 -14.94
CA GLN A 72 -4.58 -4.87 -13.57
C GLN A 72 -4.21 -6.35 -13.39
N VAL A 73 -3.39 -6.62 -12.38
CA VAL A 73 -3.01 -7.98 -11.97
C VAL A 73 -3.96 -8.43 -10.87
N PRO A 74 -4.56 -9.63 -10.99
CA PRO A 74 -5.37 -10.22 -9.92
C PRO A 74 -4.60 -10.33 -8.61
N VAL A 75 -5.35 -10.36 -7.51
CA VAL A 75 -4.82 -10.58 -6.16
C VAL A 75 -5.28 -11.93 -5.62
N ASP A 76 -4.51 -12.46 -4.68
CA ASP A 76 -4.81 -13.70 -3.97
C ASP A 76 -5.87 -13.51 -2.86
N ASN A 77 -6.17 -14.57 -2.10
CA ASN A 77 -7.13 -14.54 -0.99
C ASN A 77 -6.67 -13.68 0.22
N ASN A 78 -5.41 -13.22 0.22
CA ASN A 78 -4.86 -12.29 1.20
C ASN A 78 -4.77 -10.88 0.65
N TYR A 79 -5.38 -10.61 -0.51
CA TYR A 79 -5.35 -9.33 -1.21
C TYR A 79 -3.95 -8.88 -1.63
N ARG A 80 -3.02 -9.81 -1.83
CA ARG A 80 -1.69 -9.58 -2.34
C ARG A 80 -1.66 -9.86 -3.83
N LEU A 81 -0.83 -9.14 -4.57
CA LEU A 81 -0.60 -9.39 -5.99
C LEU A 81 -0.29 -10.88 -6.22
N ASP A 82 -1.08 -11.53 -7.09
CA ASP A 82 -0.85 -12.92 -7.48
C ASP A 82 0.32 -13.01 -8.47
N VAL A 83 1.45 -13.49 -7.99
CA VAL A 83 2.70 -13.57 -8.77
C VAL A 83 2.59 -14.57 -9.93
N LEU A 84 1.76 -15.61 -9.81
CA LEU A 84 1.53 -16.57 -10.90
C LEU A 84 0.74 -15.93 -12.03
N GLU A 85 -0.31 -15.17 -11.69
CA GLU A 85 -1.07 -14.40 -12.67
C GLU A 85 -0.21 -13.28 -13.28
N LEU A 86 0.64 -12.61 -12.49
CA LEU A 86 1.60 -11.65 -13.01
C LEU A 86 2.51 -12.29 -14.05
N GLU A 87 3.11 -13.45 -13.76
CA GLU A 87 3.95 -14.16 -14.75
C GLU A 87 3.18 -14.51 -16.03
N ARG A 88 1.94 -14.98 -15.88
CA ARG A 88 1.06 -15.32 -17.02
C ARG A 88 0.79 -14.09 -17.90
N ILE A 89 0.47 -12.95 -17.29
CA ILE A 89 0.24 -11.68 -18.01
C ILE A 89 1.51 -11.22 -18.73
N ILE A 90 2.65 -11.22 -18.03
CA ILE A 90 3.95 -10.84 -18.61
C ILE A 90 4.27 -11.69 -19.85
N ARG A 91 4.14 -13.01 -19.74
CA ARG A 91 4.42 -13.92 -20.85
C ARG A 91 3.47 -13.71 -22.05
N ASN A 92 2.19 -13.44 -21.78
CA ASN A 92 1.23 -13.12 -22.83
C ASN A 92 1.58 -11.80 -23.54
N LEU A 93 1.96 -10.76 -22.81
CA LEU A 93 2.40 -9.49 -23.41
C LEU A 93 3.70 -9.67 -24.21
N ALA A 94 4.68 -10.38 -23.66
CA ALA A 94 5.94 -10.64 -24.33
C ALA A 94 5.77 -11.44 -25.62
N SER A 95 4.88 -12.43 -25.66
CA SER A 95 4.57 -13.19 -26.87
C SER A 95 4.00 -12.31 -27.99
N LYS A 96 3.31 -11.23 -27.64
CA LYS A 96 2.76 -10.23 -28.57
C LYS A 96 3.74 -9.08 -28.85
N LYS A 97 4.95 -9.13 -28.31
CA LYS A 97 5.95 -8.06 -28.39
C LYS A 97 5.46 -6.72 -27.82
N ILE A 98 4.59 -6.77 -26.82
CA ILE A 98 4.13 -5.58 -26.07
C ILE A 98 5.09 -5.38 -24.90
N PRO A 99 5.79 -4.24 -24.81
CA PRO A 99 6.75 -3.97 -23.74
C PRO A 99 6.05 -3.86 -22.39
N ILE A 100 6.78 -4.20 -21.33
CA ILE A 100 6.34 -4.00 -19.96
C ILE A 100 7.14 -2.82 -19.42
N LEU A 101 6.46 -1.68 -19.20
CA LEU A 101 7.07 -0.47 -18.64
C LEU A 101 7.51 -0.71 -17.21
N GLY A 102 6.64 -1.33 -16.43
CA GLY A 102 6.97 -1.69 -15.06
C GLY A 102 5.85 -2.48 -14.39
N VAL A 103 6.23 -3.04 -13.27
CA VAL A 103 5.34 -3.70 -12.32
C VAL A 103 5.30 -2.86 -11.06
N VAL A 104 4.11 -2.59 -10.55
CA VAL A 104 3.90 -1.96 -9.25
C VAL A 104 3.55 -3.03 -8.24
N ALA A 105 4.30 -3.10 -7.15
CA ALA A 105 3.91 -3.83 -5.95
C ALA A 105 3.43 -2.85 -4.89
N VAL A 106 2.51 -3.26 -4.03
CA VAL A 106 1.97 -2.43 -2.95
C VAL A 106 2.42 -2.96 -1.60
N VAL A 107 2.97 -2.09 -0.75
CA VAL A 107 3.33 -2.41 0.63
C VAL A 107 2.46 -1.59 1.57
N GLY A 108 1.41 -2.24 2.05
CA GLY A 108 0.32 -1.63 2.79
C GLY A 108 -0.73 -1.03 1.87
N SER A 109 -1.59 -1.87 1.29
CA SER A 109 -2.69 -1.42 0.44
C SER A 109 -3.66 -0.52 1.23
N THR A 110 -4.35 0.38 0.52
CA THR A 110 -5.18 1.40 1.15
C THR A 110 -6.39 0.81 1.88
N GLU A 111 -6.96 -0.25 1.32
CA GLU A 111 -8.20 -0.82 1.84
C GLU A 111 -7.91 -1.95 2.83
N GLU A 112 -7.05 -2.89 2.50
CA GLU A 112 -6.83 -4.14 3.25
C GLU A 112 -5.57 -4.07 4.13
N GLY A 113 -4.65 -3.14 3.84
CA GLY A 113 -3.35 -3.09 4.48
C GLY A 113 -2.42 -4.24 4.08
N ALA A 114 -2.73 -4.91 2.98
CA ALA A 114 -1.96 -6.05 2.49
C ALA A 114 -0.55 -5.66 2.04
N VAL A 115 0.38 -6.58 2.21
CA VAL A 115 1.78 -6.43 1.79
C VAL A 115 2.09 -7.43 0.69
N ASP A 116 2.28 -6.95 -0.54
CA ASP A 116 2.64 -7.79 -1.68
C ASP A 116 3.98 -8.51 -1.44
N GLU A 117 4.13 -9.69 -2.02
CA GLU A 117 5.33 -10.49 -1.91
C GLU A 117 6.44 -9.95 -2.84
N VAL A 118 6.95 -8.75 -2.53
CA VAL A 118 7.95 -8.02 -3.33
C VAL A 118 9.14 -8.89 -3.71
N TYR A 119 9.61 -9.72 -2.77
CA TYR A 119 10.74 -10.62 -3.01
C TYR A 119 10.47 -11.61 -4.15
N LYS A 120 9.23 -12.15 -4.25
CA LYS A 120 8.84 -13.04 -5.36
C LYS A 120 8.78 -12.30 -6.71
N ILE A 121 8.35 -11.04 -6.70
CA ILE A 121 8.33 -10.21 -7.92
C ILE A 121 9.77 -9.95 -8.39
N VAL A 122 10.70 -9.69 -7.46
CA VAL A 122 12.13 -9.56 -7.77
C VAL A 122 12.71 -10.87 -8.30
N GLU A 123 12.39 -12.01 -7.69
CA GLU A 123 12.79 -13.34 -8.17
C GLU A 123 12.25 -13.61 -9.58
N LEU A 124 10.97 -13.29 -9.83
CA LEU A 124 10.36 -13.42 -11.15
C LEU A 124 11.08 -12.56 -12.19
N ARG A 125 11.36 -11.29 -11.88
CA ARG A 125 12.15 -10.43 -12.78
C ARG A 125 13.50 -11.04 -13.09
N ASN A 126 14.23 -11.50 -12.07
CA ASN A 126 15.57 -12.08 -12.23
C ASN A 126 15.53 -13.36 -13.10
N LYS A 127 14.47 -14.16 -13.00
CA LYS A 127 14.21 -15.31 -13.87
C LYS A 127 13.97 -14.86 -15.31
N LEU A 128 13.08 -13.88 -15.51
CA LEU A 128 12.64 -13.46 -16.85
C LEU A 128 13.73 -12.67 -17.60
N ILE A 129 14.66 -12.01 -16.91
CA ILE A 129 15.85 -11.41 -17.54
C ILE A 129 16.65 -12.44 -18.34
N GLN A 130 16.77 -13.67 -17.85
CA GLN A 130 17.49 -14.76 -18.56
C GLN A 130 16.76 -15.18 -19.84
N GLU A 131 15.48 -14.83 -19.96
CA GLU A 131 14.64 -15.09 -21.12
C GLU A 131 14.53 -13.84 -22.06
N GLY A 132 15.28 -12.78 -21.75
CA GLY A 132 15.25 -11.53 -22.52
C GLY A 132 14.00 -10.67 -22.28
N ILE A 133 13.40 -10.79 -21.10
CA ILE A 133 12.26 -9.97 -20.65
C ILE A 133 12.65 -9.20 -19.41
N TYR A 134 12.59 -7.88 -19.47
CA TYR A 134 12.87 -6.98 -18.34
C TYR A 134 11.66 -6.11 -18.04
N PHE A 135 11.48 -5.77 -16.78
CA PHE A 135 10.53 -4.76 -16.33
C PHE A 135 11.06 -4.03 -15.10
N TYR A 136 10.71 -2.76 -15.03
CA TYR A 136 10.98 -1.90 -13.88
C TYR A 136 10.09 -2.34 -12.71
N ILE A 137 10.59 -2.32 -11.48
CA ILE A 137 9.76 -2.55 -10.29
C ILE A 137 9.68 -1.25 -9.50
N HIS A 138 8.46 -0.75 -9.35
CA HIS A 138 8.13 0.30 -8.41
C HIS A 138 7.36 -0.30 -7.24
N VAL A 139 7.71 0.11 -6.01
CA VAL A 139 6.92 -0.27 -4.84
C VAL A 139 6.17 0.94 -4.31
N ASP A 140 4.86 0.88 -4.38
CA ASP A 140 3.99 1.82 -3.69
C ASP A 140 3.91 1.42 -2.21
N ALA A 141 4.86 1.93 -1.43
CA ALA A 141 4.92 1.79 0.01
C ALA A 141 4.51 3.10 0.71
N ALA A 142 3.67 3.90 0.04
CA ALA A 142 3.19 5.18 0.56
C ALA A 142 2.63 5.04 1.98
N TYR A 143 1.92 3.95 2.26
CA TYR A 143 1.39 3.68 3.59
C TYR A 143 2.40 3.00 4.51
N ALA A 144 2.87 1.81 4.18
CA ALA A 144 3.64 0.98 5.10
C ALA A 144 5.16 1.01 4.90
N GLY A 145 5.71 1.98 4.14
CA GLY A 145 7.16 2.06 3.92
C GLY A 145 7.97 2.21 5.21
N TYR A 146 7.42 2.90 6.21
CA TYR A 146 8.04 3.00 7.55
C TYR A 146 8.10 1.66 8.29
N ALA A 147 7.33 0.65 7.89
CA ALA A 147 7.40 -0.69 8.48
C ALA A 147 8.80 -1.32 8.34
N ARG A 148 9.60 -0.88 7.36
CA ARG A 148 11.00 -1.33 7.25
C ARG A 148 11.78 -1.09 8.55
N SER A 149 11.44 -0.08 9.35
CA SER A 149 12.11 0.22 10.62
C SER A 149 11.99 -0.90 11.66
N ILE A 150 11.01 -1.82 11.52
CA ILE A 150 10.86 -2.94 12.46
C ILE A 150 11.85 -4.09 12.20
N ILE A 151 12.49 -4.11 11.05
CA ILE A 151 13.44 -5.17 10.68
C ILE A 151 14.90 -4.70 10.67
N LEU A 152 15.17 -3.47 11.12
CA LEU A 152 16.51 -2.89 11.18
C LEU A 152 16.98 -2.75 12.62
N ASP A 153 18.22 -3.16 12.90
CA ASP A 153 18.84 -2.99 14.20
C ASP A 153 19.32 -1.54 14.45
N GLU A 154 19.96 -1.31 15.59
CA GLU A 154 20.45 -0.01 16.04
C GLU A 154 21.47 0.64 15.09
N GLU A 155 22.18 -0.14 14.29
CA GLU A 155 23.11 0.28 13.25
C GLU A 155 22.46 0.37 11.86
N ASN A 156 21.15 0.13 11.76
CA ASN A 156 20.36 0.06 10.53
C ASN A 156 20.68 -1.14 9.61
N ASN A 157 21.27 -2.20 10.16
CA ASN A 157 21.42 -3.46 9.46
C ASN A 157 20.16 -4.32 9.57
N PRO A 158 19.83 -5.13 8.54
CA PRO A 158 18.75 -6.09 8.64
C PRO A 158 18.98 -7.09 9.77
N ILE A 159 17.99 -7.24 10.65
CA ILE A 159 17.98 -8.25 11.71
C ILE A 159 17.60 -9.59 11.06
N PRO A 160 18.38 -10.68 11.25
CA PRO A 160 17.94 -12.00 10.80
C PRO A 160 16.54 -12.36 11.32
N TYR A 161 15.72 -13.01 10.49
CA TYR A 161 14.33 -13.29 10.85
C TYR A 161 14.18 -14.03 12.17
N ASP A 162 15.04 -15.01 12.43
CA ASP A 162 15.01 -15.82 13.64
C ASP A 162 15.44 -15.03 14.90
N ASP A 163 16.15 -13.93 14.73
CA ASP A 163 16.60 -13.04 15.82
C ASP A 163 15.61 -11.89 16.10
N LEU A 164 14.61 -11.69 15.24
CA LEU A 164 13.62 -10.60 15.38
C LEU A 164 12.97 -10.59 16.75
N LYS A 165 12.56 -11.76 17.25
CA LYS A 165 11.90 -11.88 18.55
C LYS A 165 12.78 -11.35 19.68
N ASN A 166 14.05 -11.72 19.71
CA ASN A 166 15.02 -11.28 20.72
C ASN A 166 15.23 -9.75 20.67
N LYS A 167 15.34 -9.21 19.45
CA LYS A 167 15.48 -7.76 19.25
C LYS A 167 14.20 -7.01 19.65
N TYR A 168 13.03 -7.54 19.34
CA TYR A 168 11.75 -6.96 19.74
C TYR A 168 11.56 -6.93 21.27
N GLU A 169 11.98 -7.98 21.96
CA GLU A 169 12.00 -8.00 23.43
C GLU A 169 12.98 -6.98 23.99
N LYS A 170 14.20 -6.92 23.46
CA LYS A 170 15.24 -5.96 23.89
C LYS A 170 14.78 -4.51 23.76
N TYR A 171 14.12 -4.15 22.67
CA TYR A 171 13.74 -2.77 22.37
C TYR A 171 12.27 -2.44 22.65
N ASN A 172 11.48 -3.39 23.17
CA ASN A 172 10.04 -3.24 23.40
C ASN A 172 9.26 -2.79 22.16
N VAL A 173 9.54 -3.43 21.02
CA VAL A 173 8.82 -3.16 19.77
C VAL A 173 7.39 -3.69 19.86
N PHE A 174 7.22 -4.92 20.38
CA PHE A 174 5.92 -5.50 20.71
C PHE A 174 5.82 -5.79 22.19
N VAL A 175 4.73 -5.34 22.82
CA VAL A 175 4.56 -5.44 24.30
C VAL A 175 4.34 -6.87 24.76
N ASN A 176 3.65 -7.69 23.95
CA ASN A 176 3.27 -9.06 24.32
C ASN A 176 4.33 -10.12 23.93
N LYS A 177 5.53 -9.70 23.55
CA LYS A 177 6.63 -10.59 23.10
C LYS A 177 6.24 -11.51 21.95
N GLU A 178 5.22 -11.11 21.18
CA GLU A 178 4.80 -11.80 19.97
C GLU A 178 5.62 -11.33 18.77
N GLN A 179 5.93 -12.25 17.87
CA GLN A 179 6.47 -11.89 16.56
C GLN A 179 5.29 -11.71 15.59
N LEU A 180 4.81 -10.47 15.44
CA LEU A 180 3.67 -10.16 14.58
C LEU A 180 4.04 -10.01 13.10
N VAL A 181 5.33 -9.99 12.79
CA VAL A 181 5.82 -9.88 11.41
C VAL A 181 5.94 -11.28 10.82
N SER A 182 5.13 -11.58 9.82
CA SER A 182 5.24 -12.84 9.08
C SER A 182 6.54 -12.88 8.26
N LYS A 183 7.00 -14.10 7.92
CA LYS A 183 8.21 -14.26 7.10
C LYS A 183 8.02 -13.60 5.72
N SER A 184 6.84 -13.71 5.12
CA SER A 184 6.53 -13.09 3.83
C SER A 184 6.63 -11.56 3.89
N VAL A 185 6.08 -10.93 4.94
CA VAL A 185 6.19 -9.47 5.14
C VAL A 185 7.66 -9.07 5.37
N TYR A 186 8.40 -9.83 6.17
CA TYR A 186 9.82 -9.59 6.42
C TYR A 186 10.64 -9.62 5.13
N GLU A 187 10.50 -10.69 4.32
CA GLU A 187 11.22 -10.83 3.05
C GLU A 187 10.84 -9.71 2.07
N SER A 188 9.57 -9.30 2.05
CA SER A 188 9.11 -8.20 1.22
C SER A 188 9.72 -6.85 1.63
N LEU A 189 9.83 -6.58 2.95
CA LEU A 189 10.49 -5.38 3.45
C LEU A 189 12.01 -5.40 3.19
N LEU A 190 12.65 -6.57 3.19
CA LEU A 190 14.06 -6.71 2.79
C LEU A 190 14.25 -6.41 1.31
N ALA A 191 13.37 -6.92 0.45
CA ALA A 191 13.45 -6.80 -1.01
C ALA A 191 13.26 -5.36 -1.52
N LEU A 192 12.83 -4.42 -0.68
CA LEU A 192 12.75 -3.00 -1.05
C LEU A 192 14.09 -2.39 -1.52
N LYS A 193 15.22 -2.99 -1.15
CA LYS A 193 16.54 -2.58 -1.64
C LYS A 193 16.83 -3.02 -3.08
N ASP A 194 16.09 -4.00 -3.59
CA ASP A 194 16.33 -4.68 -4.88
C ASP A 194 15.41 -4.18 -5.99
N VAL A 195 14.59 -3.15 -5.72
CA VAL A 195 13.69 -2.50 -6.67
C VAL A 195 14.24 -1.16 -7.15
N GLU A 196 13.68 -0.62 -8.22
CA GLU A 196 14.19 0.61 -8.85
C GLU A 196 13.69 1.87 -8.15
N SER A 197 12.47 1.85 -7.61
CA SER A 197 11.94 2.98 -6.84
C SER A 197 10.89 2.58 -5.82
N VAL A 198 10.76 3.41 -4.78
CA VAL A 198 9.79 3.21 -3.68
C VAL A 198 9.16 4.56 -3.33
N THR A 199 7.83 4.62 -3.32
CA THR A 199 7.09 5.75 -2.73
C THR A 199 6.89 5.52 -1.24
N ILE A 200 7.13 6.56 -0.43
CA ILE A 200 6.95 6.53 1.04
C ILE A 200 6.33 7.85 1.48
N ASP A 201 5.23 7.80 2.25
CA ASP A 201 4.59 9.01 2.74
C ASP A 201 4.85 9.23 4.25
N PRO A 202 5.77 10.14 4.61
CA PRO A 202 5.99 10.54 6.00
C PRO A 202 4.72 11.04 6.70
N HIS A 203 3.77 11.62 5.96
CA HIS A 203 2.49 12.07 6.51
C HIS A 203 1.48 10.94 6.83
N LYS A 204 1.86 9.68 6.57
CA LYS A 204 1.10 8.49 6.99
C LYS A 204 1.77 7.86 8.21
N MET A 205 2.47 6.74 8.03
CA MET A 205 3.11 6.04 9.15
C MET A 205 4.41 6.70 9.66
N GLY A 206 4.84 7.80 9.06
CA GLY A 206 5.89 8.66 9.62
C GLY A 206 5.38 9.64 10.67
N TYR A 207 4.05 9.73 10.89
CA TYR A 207 3.41 10.63 11.87
C TYR A 207 3.77 12.11 11.66
N ILE A 208 4.08 12.49 10.43
CA ILE A 208 4.39 13.87 10.03
C ILE A 208 3.11 14.54 9.51
N PRO A 209 2.87 15.83 9.78
CA PRO A 209 1.74 16.56 9.21
C PRO A 209 1.76 16.59 7.68
N TYR A 210 0.57 16.65 7.06
CA TYR A 210 0.41 16.85 5.62
C TYR A 210 1.04 18.19 5.18
N SER A 211 1.63 18.28 4.00
CA SER A 211 1.79 17.21 3.01
C SER A 211 3.27 16.82 2.96
N ALA A 212 3.58 15.58 3.31
CA ALA A 212 4.93 15.05 3.26
C ALA A 212 4.89 13.72 2.48
N GLY A 213 5.19 13.76 1.20
CA GLY A 213 5.41 12.61 0.35
C GLY A 213 6.89 12.48 0.02
N GLY A 214 7.34 11.26 -0.26
CA GLY A 214 8.71 10.99 -0.66
C GLY A 214 8.78 9.88 -1.70
N ILE A 215 9.81 9.96 -2.54
CA ILE A 215 10.20 8.89 -3.45
C ILE A 215 11.67 8.60 -3.28
N VAL A 216 12.01 7.33 -3.18
CA VAL A 216 13.37 6.84 -3.18
C VAL A 216 13.63 6.18 -4.52
N ILE A 217 14.71 6.54 -5.18
CA ILE A 217 15.14 5.95 -6.45
C ILE A 217 16.53 5.35 -6.27
N ARG A 218 16.77 4.20 -6.89
CA ARG A 218 18.01 3.43 -6.71
C ARG A 218 19.24 4.13 -7.27
N ASP A 219 19.12 4.74 -8.45
CA ASP A 219 20.22 5.45 -9.11
C ASP A 219 19.93 6.95 -9.22
N THR A 220 20.81 7.75 -8.62
CA THR A 220 20.66 9.21 -8.61
C THR A 220 20.72 9.83 -10.02
N PHE A 221 21.38 9.17 -10.98
CA PHE A 221 21.44 9.66 -12.36
C PHE A 221 20.07 9.66 -13.06
N MET A 222 19.09 8.90 -12.57
CA MET A 222 17.71 9.01 -13.08
C MET A 222 17.16 10.44 -12.99
N ARG A 223 17.63 11.25 -12.04
CA ARG A 223 17.23 12.66 -11.94
C ARG A 223 17.59 13.43 -13.20
N GLU A 224 18.77 13.19 -13.77
CA GLU A 224 19.22 13.85 -15.00
C GLU A 224 18.30 13.51 -16.18
N VAL A 225 17.83 12.26 -16.23
CA VAL A 225 16.93 11.80 -17.30
C VAL A 225 15.55 12.44 -17.21
N ILE A 226 15.01 12.63 -16.01
CA ILE A 226 13.65 13.17 -15.79
C ILE A 226 13.63 14.70 -15.59
N SER A 227 14.78 15.35 -15.43
CA SER A 227 14.85 16.76 -15.08
C SER A 227 14.40 17.71 -16.20
N TYR A 228 13.85 18.85 -15.78
CA TYR A 228 13.64 20.05 -16.59
C TYR A 228 14.30 21.23 -15.90
N PHE A 229 15.23 21.90 -16.59
CA PHE A 229 15.93 23.06 -16.03
C PHE A 229 15.45 24.35 -16.72
N ALA A 230 15.07 25.32 -15.92
CA ALA A 230 14.79 26.67 -16.39
C ALA A 230 16.07 27.53 -16.25
N THR A 231 16.55 28.07 -17.34
CA THR A 231 17.82 28.85 -17.42
C THR A 231 17.87 30.07 -16.49
N TYR A 232 16.70 30.59 -16.12
CA TYR A 232 16.59 31.75 -15.21
C TYR A 232 16.57 31.37 -13.72
N VAL A 233 16.45 30.07 -13.39
CA VAL A 233 16.38 29.60 -12.01
C VAL A 233 17.57 28.71 -11.67
N PHE A 234 18.11 28.00 -12.66
CA PHE A 234 19.13 26.96 -12.45
C PHE A 234 20.31 27.15 -13.39
N GLU A 235 21.50 27.26 -12.84
CA GLU A 235 22.72 27.19 -13.64
C GLU A 235 23.08 25.71 -13.87
N LYS A 236 23.21 25.32 -15.13
CA LYS A 236 23.59 23.96 -15.54
C LYS A 236 25.01 23.68 -15.05
N GLY A 237 25.18 22.67 -14.22
CA GLY A 237 26.50 22.26 -13.69
C GLY A 237 26.93 22.89 -12.37
N ALA A 238 26.09 23.69 -11.71
CA ALA A 238 26.33 24.11 -10.35
C ALA A 238 26.06 22.93 -9.38
N ASP A 239 26.98 22.72 -8.43
CA ASP A 239 26.81 21.78 -7.31
C ASP A 239 25.76 22.30 -6.30
N ILE A 240 24.57 22.63 -6.79
CA ILE A 240 23.46 23.11 -5.98
C ILE A 240 22.72 21.90 -5.46
N PRO A 241 22.39 21.84 -4.14
CA PRO A 241 21.50 20.84 -3.59
C PRO A 241 20.24 20.76 -4.46
N ALA A 242 19.87 19.55 -4.86
CA ALA A 242 18.81 19.28 -5.82
C ALA A 242 17.61 20.19 -5.63
N LEU A 243 17.44 21.14 -6.52
CA LEU A 243 16.28 22.01 -6.57
C LEU A 243 15.10 21.15 -7.03
N LEU A 244 14.22 20.79 -6.08
CA LEU A 244 13.13 19.84 -6.30
C LEU A 244 12.24 20.23 -7.49
N GLY A 245 12.07 21.52 -7.78
CA GLY A 245 11.29 22.00 -8.92
C GLY A 245 11.77 21.49 -10.29
N ALA A 246 13.03 21.05 -10.42
CA ALA A 246 13.52 20.43 -11.65
C ALA A 246 12.98 19.03 -11.88
N TYR A 247 12.45 18.35 -10.85
CA TYR A 247 12.06 16.94 -10.86
C TYR A 247 10.58 16.72 -10.55
N MET A 248 9.85 17.77 -10.18
CA MET A 248 8.44 17.72 -9.77
C MET A 248 7.57 18.53 -10.72
N LEU A 249 6.26 18.29 -10.68
CA LEU A 249 5.29 19.11 -11.39
C LEU A 249 5.17 20.52 -10.77
N GLU A 250 5.36 20.64 -9.44
CA GLU A 250 5.38 21.93 -8.75
C GLU A 250 6.73 22.64 -8.98
N GLY A 251 6.70 23.92 -9.23
CA GLY A 251 7.92 24.74 -9.35
C GLY A 251 8.60 24.98 -8.00
N SER A 252 7.81 25.19 -6.95
CA SER A 252 8.28 25.46 -5.59
C SER A 252 7.52 24.64 -4.57
N LYS A 253 8.20 24.26 -3.49
CA LYS A 253 7.62 23.50 -2.38
C LYS A 253 8.10 24.06 -1.04
N ALA A 254 7.22 24.02 -0.02
CA ALA A 254 7.55 24.50 1.31
C ALA A 254 8.69 23.67 1.94
N GLY A 255 9.81 24.28 2.27
CA GLY A 255 10.94 23.64 2.92
C GLY A 255 10.62 23.15 4.35
N ALA A 256 9.59 23.70 4.99
CA ALA A 256 9.14 23.29 6.31
C ALA A 256 8.79 21.78 6.38
N THR A 257 8.23 21.21 5.31
CA THR A 257 7.92 19.77 5.22
C THR A 257 9.19 18.93 5.30
N ALA A 258 10.22 19.26 4.53
CA ALA A 258 11.50 18.57 4.55
C ALA A 258 12.19 18.70 5.92
N ALA A 259 12.15 19.89 6.53
CA ALA A 259 12.68 20.14 7.87
C ALA A 259 11.96 19.30 8.94
N SER A 260 10.63 19.16 8.85
CA SER A 260 9.85 18.34 9.77
C SER A 260 10.22 16.86 9.66
N VAL A 261 10.35 16.34 8.44
CA VAL A 261 10.77 14.95 8.20
C VAL A 261 12.19 14.73 8.74
N TRP A 262 13.12 15.63 8.42
CA TRP A 262 14.51 15.54 8.89
C TRP A 262 14.59 15.54 10.42
N THR A 263 13.85 16.47 11.07
CA THR A 263 13.83 16.57 12.54
C THR A 263 13.28 15.31 13.18
N ALA A 264 12.16 14.78 12.66
CA ALA A 264 11.56 13.55 13.17
C ALA A 264 12.51 12.35 13.07
N HIS A 265 13.22 12.20 11.95
CA HIS A 265 14.19 11.11 11.76
C HIS A 265 15.46 11.27 12.62
N ARG A 266 15.79 12.49 13.06
CA ARG A 266 16.86 12.73 14.02
C ARG A 266 16.48 12.38 15.45
N VAL A 267 15.22 12.57 15.82
CA VAL A 267 14.69 12.25 17.16
C VAL A 267 14.31 10.77 17.26
N LEU A 268 13.73 10.22 16.20
CA LEU A 268 13.28 8.83 16.12
C LEU A 268 14.02 8.13 14.99
N PRO A 269 15.06 7.34 15.26
CA PRO A 269 15.76 6.56 14.25
C PRO A 269 14.82 5.62 13.48
N LEU A 270 15.11 5.41 12.19
CA LEU A 270 14.33 4.54 11.29
C LEU A 270 14.64 3.04 11.51
N ASN A 271 14.65 2.61 12.77
CA ASN A 271 14.96 1.25 13.18
C ASN A 271 14.22 0.88 14.48
N VAL A 272 14.51 -0.29 15.06
CA VAL A 272 13.84 -0.82 16.27
C VAL A 272 13.98 0.06 17.50
N THR A 273 14.94 1.01 17.53
CA THR A 273 15.10 1.91 18.67
C THR A 273 14.18 3.14 18.63
N GLY A 274 13.69 3.51 17.45
CA GLY A 274 12.84 4.67 17.20
C GLY A 274 11.50 4.31 16.56
N TYR A 275 11.37 4.55 15.23
CA TYR A 275 10.11 4.30 14.51
C TYR A 275 9.61 2.87 14.63
N GLY A 276 10.51 1.88 14.74
CA GLY A 276 10.12 0.49 14.94
C GLY A 276 9.20 0.29 16.15
N LYS A 277 9.37 1.07 17.23
CA LYS A 277 8.47 1.02 18.41
C LYS A 277 7.08 1.57 18.11
N LEU A 278 6.99 2.67 17.37
CA LEU A 278 5.69 3.25 16.98
C LEU A 278 4.93 2.32 16.05
N ILE A 279 5.61 1.79 15.05
CA ILE A 279 5.04 0.86 14.07
C ILE A 279 4.62 -0.44 14.77
N GLY A 280 5.51 -1.01 15.60
CA GLY A 280 5.20 -2.21 16.38
C GLY A 280 4.00 -2.01 17.32
N ALA A 281 3.90 -0.86 17.97
CA ALA A 281 2.76 -0.53 18.83
C ALA A 281 1.45 -0.44 18.04
N SER A 282 1.47 0.13 16.83
CA SER A 282 0.33 0.21 15.91
C SER A 282 -0.10 -1.19 15.46
N MET A 283 0.84 -2.04 15.02
CA MET A 283 0.56 -3.42 14.62
C MET A 283 -0.01 -4.25 15.78
N GLN A 284 0.56 -4.12 16.98
CA GLN A 284 0.05 -4.78 18.19
C GLN A 284 -1.38 -4.32 18.51
N GLY A 285 -1.65 -3.02 18.40
CA GLY A 285 -2.98 -2.46 18.58
C GLY A 285 -4.00 -3.03 17.58
N ALA A 286 -3.63 -3.15 16.34
CA ALA A 286 -4.46 -3.78 15.30
C ALA A 286 -4.73 -5.25 15.60
N LYS A 287 -3.71 -6.00 16.02
CA LYS A 287 -3.88 -7.40 16.43
C LYS A 287 -4.81 -7.55 17.64
N ASN A 288 -4.67 -6.69 18.62
CA ASN A 288 -5.57 -6.65 19.78
C ASN A 288 -7.01 -6.35 19.35
N PHE A 289 -7.19 -5.40 18.44
CA PHE A 289 -8.50 -5.04 17.90
C PHE A 289 -9.11 -6.18 17.07
N TYR A 290 -8.34 -6.78 16.18
CA TYR A 290 -8.77 -7.96 15.43
C TYR A 290 -9.24 -9.10 16.35
N ASN A 291 -8.44 -9.43 17.37
CA ASN A 291 -8.76 -10.47 18.33
C ASN A 291 -10.03 -10.12 19.14
N PHE A 292 -10.22 -8.86 19.50
CA PHE A 292 -11.41 -8.37 20.19
C PHE A 292 -12.67 -8.52 19.33
N LEU A 293 -12.59 -8.21 18.02
CA LEU A 293 -13.73 -8.34 17.12
C LEU A 293 -14.06 -9.81 16.82
N ASN A 294 -13.05 -10.68 16.85
CA ASN A 294 -13.23 -12.08 16.50
C ASN A 294 -14.09 -12.81 17.57
N GLY A 295 -15.28 -13.21 17.18
CA GLY A 295 -16.26 -13.83 18.05
C GLY A 295 -17.08 -12.84 18.90
N LEU A 296 -16.96 -11.54 18.66
CA LEU A 296 -17.78 -10.54 19.33
C LEU A 296 -19.24 -10.63 18.85
N GLU A 297 -20.16 -10.83 19.77
CA GLU A 297 -21.60 -10.76 19.56
C GLU A 297 -22.20 -9.60 20.38
N ILE A 298 -23.11 -8.85 19.75
CA ILE A 298 -23.79 -7.70 20.33
C ILE A 298 -25.29 -7.98 20.31
N LYS A 299 -25.92 -7.97 21.50
CA LYS A 299 -27.37 -8.13 21.63
C LYS A 299 -28.07 -6.78 21.51
N VAL A 300 -29.03 -6.70 20.61
CA VAL A 300 -29.92 -5.55 20.35
C VAL A 300 -31.37 -6.03 20.43
N GLY A 301 -32.04 -5.82 21.54
CA GLY A 301 -33.35 -6.41 21.80
C GLY A 301 -33.31 -7.94 21.68
N ASN A 302 -34.14 -8.48 20.79
CA ASN A 302 -34.19 -9.93 20.49
C ASN A 302 -33.21 -10.36 19.37
N THR A 303 -32.46 -9.42 18.81
CA THR A 303 -31.54 -9.65 17.69
C THR A 303 -30.12 -9.77 18.22
N THR A 304 -29.34 -10.68 17.66
CA THR A 304 -27.89 -10.78 17.88
C THR A 304 -27.16 -10.37 16.60
N VAL A 305 -26.22 -9.45 16.73
CA VAL A 305 -25.35 -9.02 15.65
C VAL A 305 -23.96 -9.58 15.90
N SER A 306 -23.44 -10.36 14.97
CA SER A 306 -22.05 -10.85 14.99
C SER A 306 -21.14 -9.84 14.32
N VAL A 307 -19.95 -9.65 14.90
CA VAL A 307 -18.88 -8.86 14.29
C VAL A 307 -17.88 -9.84 13.67
N LEU A 308 -17.62 -9.70 12.39
CA LEU A 308 -16.83 -10.65 11.61
C LEU A 308 -15.62 -9.93 11.02
N PRO A 309 -14.43 -10.01 11.67
CA PRO A 309 -13.20 -9.52 11.05
C PRO A 309 -12.85 -10.41 9.85
N LEU A 310 -12.42 -9.81 8.73
CA LEU A 310 -12.28 -10.53 7.46
C LEU A 310 -10.93 -11.25 7.37
N ILE A 311 -9.83 -10.51 7.39
CA ILE A 311 -8.49 -11.06 7.27
C ILE A 311 -7.66 -10.72 8.50
N ASN A 312 -6.68 -11.58 8.81
CA ASN A 312 -5.68 -11.25 9.82
C ASN A 312 -4.73 -10.18 9.23
N PRO A 313 -4.59 -9.02 9.86
CA PRO A 313 -3.84 -7.93 9.26
C PRO A 313 -2.35 -8.26 9.09
N ASP A 314 -1.80 -7.98 7.91
CA ASP A 314 -0.36 -7.97 7.67
C ASP A 314 0.33 -6.81 8.38
N PHE A 315 -0.42 -5.73 8.59
CA PHE A 315 0.09 -4.50 9.16
C PHE A 315 -0.86 -3.96 10.24
N ASN A 316 -1.54 -2.84 10.04
CA ASN A 316 -2.36 -2.20 11.07
C ASN A 316 -3.77 -1.82 10.62
N MET A 317 -4.26 -2.38 9.53
CA MET A 317 -5.65 -2.25 9.10
C MET A 317 -6.45 -3.48 9.49
N VAL A 318 -7.69 -3.26 9.93
CA VAL A 318 -8.62 -4.32 10.34
C VAL A 318 -9.94 -4.09 9.65
N ASP A 319 -10.27 -5.00 8.73
CA ASP A 319 -11.51 -5.02 8.01
C ASP A 319 -12.52 -5.94 8.69
N TYR A 320 -13.76 -5.47 8.82
CA TYR A 320 -14.81 -6.22 9.50
C TYR A 320 -16.20 -5.88 8.97
N VAL A 321 -17.15 -6.77 9.26
CA VAL A 321 -18.54 -6.66 8.86
C VAL A 321 -19.44 -6.94 10.06
N PHE A 322 -20.48 -6.16 10.23
CA PHE A 322 -21.61 -6.49 11.09
C PHE A 322 -22.62 -7.33 10.32
N LYS A 323 -23.00 -8.46 10.88
CA LYS A 323 -24.03 -9.34 10.31
C LYS A 323 -25.04 -9.76 11.38
N VAL A 324 -26.33 -9.57 11.12
CA VAL A 324 -27.38 -10.11 11.98
C VAL A 324 -27.35 -11.64 11.91
N LYS A 325 -27.37 -12.28 13.07
CA LYS A 325 -27.34 -13.75 13.16
C LYS A 325 -28.57 -14.35 12.48
N GLY A 326 -28.34 -15.25 11.53
CA GLY A 326 -29.39 -15.86 10.71
C GLY A 326 -29.81 -15.02 9.48
N GLU A 327 -29.27 -13.81 9.28
CA GLU A 327 -29.54 -13.05 8.06
C GLU A 327 -28.87 -13.69 6.85
N THR A 328 -29.65 -13.93 5.81
CA THR A 328 -29.20 -14.51 4.54
C THR A 328 -29.12 -13.51 3.40
N SER A 329 -29.66 -12.31 3.58
CA SER A 329 -29.62 -11.24 2.57
C SER A 329 -28.32 -10.45 2.67
N LEU A 330 -27.56 -10.45 1.58
CA LEU A 330 -26.36 -9.65 1.43
C LEU A 330 -26.69 -8.15 1.34
N GLU A 331 -27.79 -7.81 0.68
CA GLU A 331 -28.25 -6.43 0.56
C GLU A 331 -28.56 -5.81 1.93
N LYS A 332 -29.26 -6.54 2.81
CA LYS A 332 -29.52 -6.09 4.19
C LYS A 332 -28.24 -5.98 5.01
N THR A 333 -27.31 -6.89 4.81
CA THR A 333 -26.00 -6.83 5.49
C THR A 333 -25.21 -5.60 5.04
N ASN A 334 -25.19 -5.30 3.74
CA ASN A 334 -24.55 -4.09 3.20
C ASN A 334 -25.23 -2.82 3.73
N TRP A 335 -26.57 -2.80 3.76
CA TRP A 335 -27.33 -1.70 4.34
C TRP A 335 -26.93 -1.44 5.80
N LEU A 336 -26.89 -2.48 6.64
CA LEU A 336 -26.51 -2.36 8.05
C LEU A 336 -25.12 -1.71 8.21
N ASN A 337 -24.13 -2.15 7.43
CA ASN A 337 -22.78 -1.63 7.49
C ASN A 337 -22.68 -0.19 6.95
N ASN A 338 -23.44 0.13 5.91
CA ASN A 338 -23.55 1.51 5.42
C ASN A 338 -24.15 2.46 6.46
N GLU A 339 -25.25 2.07 7.12
CA GLU A 339 -25.87 2.90 8.16
C GLU A 339 -24.93 3.07 9.36
N PHE A 340 -24.22 1.99 9.74
CA PHE A 340 -23.22 2.08 10.80
C PHE A 340 -22.07 3.04 10.42
N TYR A 341 -21.60 2.99 9.17
CA TYR A 341 -20.59 3.92 8.67
C TYR A 341 -21.07 5.36 8.71
N LYS A 342 -22.29 5.65 8.25
CA LYS A 342 -22.85 7.02 8.29
C LYS A 342 -22.80 7.61 9.70
N MET A 343 -23.11 6.81 10.71
CA MET A 343 -23.04 7.22 12.13
C MET A 343 -21.60 7.29 12.68
N SER A 344 -20.62 6.77 11.94
CA SER A 344 -19.24 6.60 12.35
C SER A 344 -18.25 7.37 11.48
N SER A 345 -18.73 8.30 10.66
CA SER A 345 -17.95 9.08 9.71
C SER A 345 -17.91 10.55 10.06
N PHE A 346 -17.10 11.31 9.33
CA PHE A 346 -17.04 12.77 9.42
C PHE A 346 -18.38 13.45 9.13
N ALA A 347 -19.28 12.79 8.38
CA ALA A 347 -20.57 13.32 8.04
C ALA A 347 -21.57 13.32 9.22
N SER A 348 -21.28 12.58 10.30
CA SER A 348 -22.16 12.43 11.46
C SER A 348 -22.04 13.55 12.50
N GLY A 349 -21.20 14.56 12.27
CA GLY A 349 -21.00 15.69 13.19
C GLY A 349 -19.56 15.92 13.58
N SER A 350 -19.36 16.63 14.71
CA SER A 350 -18.01 16.96 15.23
C SER A 350 -17.22 15.71 15.62
N LEU A 351 -15.97 15.62 15.17
CA LEU A 351 -15.07 14.51 15.47
C LEU A 351 -14.89 14.22 16.96
N TYR A 352 -14.88 15.25 17.80
CA TYR A 352 -14.69 15.05 19.26
C TYR A 352 -15.91 14.44 19.94
N GLN A 353 -17.08 14.47 19.31
CA GLN A 353 -18.32 13.86 19.80
C GLN A 353 -18.49 12.43 19.31
N ASN A 354 -17.64 12.01 18.39
CA ASN A 354 -17.71 10.72 17.75
C ASN A 354 -16.70 9.77 18.42
N GLY A 355 -17.13 9.09 19.49
CA GLY A 355 -16.25 8.22 20.28
C GLY A 355 -15.58 7.09 19.49
N PHE A 356 -16.05 6.81 18.26
CA PHE A 356 -15.45 5.83 17.36
C PHE A 356 -15.70 6.24 15.90
N ILE A 357 -14.64 6.29 15.11
CA ILE A 357 -14.66 6.59 13.67
C ILE A 357 -14.14 5.40 12.92
N THR A 358 -14.80 5.04 11.82
CA THR A 358 -14.36 4.02 10.88
C THR A 358 -14.53 4.54 9.46
N SER A 359 -13.75 4.02 8.54
CA SER A 359 -14.02 4.15 7.10
C SER A 359 -14.78 2.94 6.59
N HIS A 360 -15.19 2.98 5.34
CA HIS A 360 -15.79 1.84 4.66
C HIS A 360 -15.27 1.76 3.23
N THR A 361 -15.43 0.59 2.63
CA THR A 361 -15.23 0.38 1.21
C THR A 361 -16.17 -0.74 0.74
N ASP A 362 -16.46 -0.78 -0.55
CA ASP A 362 -17.18 -1.89 -1.16
C ASP A 362 -16.18 -2.85 -1.82
N PHE A 363 -16.12 -4.08 -1.34
CA PHE A 363 -15.41 -5.14 -2.03
C PHE A 363 -16.31 -5.68 -3.15
N ALA A 364 -16.05 -5.23 -4.37
CA ALA A 364 -16.89 -5.48 -5.54
C ALA A 364 -16.17 -6.25 -6.63
N VAL A 365 -16.91 -7.06 -7.39
CA VAL A 365 -16.37 -7.89 -8.48
C VAL A 365 -15.60 -7.08 -9.53
N PRO A 366 -16.06 -5.89 -9.98
CA PRO A 366 -15.33 -5.11 -10.99
C PRO A 366 -13.91 -4.71 -10.54
N ASP A 367 -13.71 -4.52 -9.23
CA ASP A 367 -12.46 -4.01 -8.68
C ASP A 367 -11.47 -5.12 -8.30
N TYR A 368 -11.98 -6.21 -7.71
CA TYR A 368 -11.16 -7.28 -7.12
C TYR A 368 -11.23 -8.61 -7.88
N GLY A 369 -12.16 -8.76 -8.83
CA GLY A 369 -12.43 -10.08 -9.43
C GLY A 369 -13.08 -11.04 -8.43
N ASN A 370 -13.16 -12.33 -8.79
CA ASN A 370 -13.87 -13.31 -7.96
C ASN A 370 -13.00 -13.91 -6.84
N SER A 371 -11.69 -14.10 -7.07
CA SER A 371 -10.84 -14.89 -6.18
C SER A 371 -10.85 -14.42 -4.71
N PRO A 372 -10.48 -13.17 -4.38
CA PRO A 372 -10.51 -12.71 -2.99
C PRO A 372 -11.93 -12.57 -2.44
N LEU A 373 -12.92 -12.28 -3.30
CA LEU A 373 -14.32 -12.11 -2.90
C LEU A 373 -15.00 -13.43 -2.57
N ASP A 374 -14.61 -14.55 -3.19
CA ASP A 374 -15.08 -15.88 -2.82
C ASP A 374 -14.70 -16.23 -1.37
N TYR A 375 -13.51 -15.84 -0.94
CA TYR A 375 -13.11 -16.00 0.46
C TYR A 375 -14.05 -15.23 1.40
N VAL A 376 -14.32 -13.95 1.11
CA VAL A 376 -15.21 -13.09 1.92
C VAL A 376 -16.64 -13.62 1.92
N LYS A 377 -17.18 -13.95 0.74
CA LYS A 377 -18.51 -14.57 0.58
C LYS A 377 -18.67 -15.80 1.45
N ASN A 378 -17.70 -16.73 1.37
CA ASN A 378 -17.72 -17.98 2.14
C ASN A 378 -17.63 -17.73 3.65
N LYS A 379 -16.75 -16.81 4.07
CA LYS A 379 -16.59 -16.44 5.47
C LYS A 379 -17.87 -15.81 6.05
N LEU A 380 -18.57 -15.03 5.25
CA LEU A 380 -19.85 -14.41 5.63
C LEU A 380 -21.04 -15.37 5.49
N GLY A 381 -20.85 -16.54 4.86
CA GLY A 381 -21.87 -17.58 4.72
C GLY A 381 -23.01 -17.22 3.77
N PHE A 382 -22.72 -16.47 2.71
CA PHE A 382 -23.70 -16.16 1.66
C PHE A 382 -23.71 -17.24 0.57
N THR A 383 -24.91 -17.53 0.05
CA THR A 383 -25.08 -18.44 -1.08
C THR A 383 -24.71 -17.78 -2.40
N GLU A 384 -24.40 -18.59 -3.43
CA GLU A 384 -24.16 -18.09 -4.78
C GLU A 384 -25.33 -17.26 -5.33
N ASN A 385 -26.57 -17.69 -5.08
CA ASN A 385 -27.76 -16.96 -5.52
C ASN A 385 -27.84 -15.56 -4.90
N GLU A 386 -27.49 -15.44 -3.62
CA GLU A 386 -27.49 -14.15 -2.94
C GLU A 386 -26.32 -13.27 -3.41
N TRP A 387 -25.14 -13.88 -3.58
CA TRP A 387 -23.99 -13.19 -4.12
C TRP A 387 -24.24 -12.60 -5.51
N ASN A 388 -24.80 -13.40 -6.42
CA ASN A 388 -25.03 -13.00 -7.80
C ASN A 388 -26.03 -11.84 -7.97
N LYS A 389 -26.88 -11.57 -6.95
CA LYS A 389 -27.78 -10.42 -6.95
C LYS A 389 -27.05 -9.09 -6.73
N VAL A 390 -26.01 -9.10 -5.91
CA VAL A 390 -25.38 -7.87 -5.37
C VAL A 390 -23.94 -7.71 -5.82
N GLN A 391 -23.17 -8.80 -5.87
CA GLN A 391 -21.75 -8.87 -6.30
C GLN A 391 -20.81 -7.89 -5.60
N LYS A 392 -21.15 -7.49 -4.37
CA LYS A 392 -20.32 -6.63 -3.53
C LYS A 392 -20.63 -6.81 -2.05
N VAL A 393 -19.63 -6.60 -1.21
CA VAL A 393 -19.76 -6.52 0.25
C VAL A 393 -19.28 -5.15 0.72
N THR A 394 -20.14 -4.45 1.46
CA THR A 394 -19.75 -3.24 2.18
C THR A 394 -19.01 -3.64 3.45
N ILE A 395 -17.76 -3.33 3.54
CA ILE A 395 -16.91 -3.57 4.71
C ILE A 395 -16.63 -2.28 5.48
N LEU A 396 -16.40 -2.42 6.77
CA LEU A 396 -15.91 -1.36 7.64
C LEU A 396 -14.41 -1.57 7.86
N ARG A 397 -13.66 -0.49 7.85
CA ARG A 397 -12.20 -0.51 7.97
C ARG A 397 -11.72 0.37 9.10
N ALA A 398 -10.98 -0.22 10.02
CA ALA A 398 -10.29 0.48 11.09
C ALA A 398 -8.77 0.54 10.80
N CYS A 399 -8.26 1.76 10.62
CA CYS A 399 -6.83 2.01 10.54
C CYS A 399 -6.30 2.32 11.94
N VAL A 400 -5.59 1.37 12.56
CA VAL A 400 -5.12 1.48 13.93
C VAL A 400 -3.78 2.20 13.98
N LEU A 401 -3.81 3.53 13.93
CA LEU A 401 -2.61 4.37 13.99
C LEU A 401 -2.14 4.67 15.41
N THR A 402 -3.05 4.65 16.40
CA THR A 402 -2.71 4.98 17.77
C THR A 402 -1.78 3.96 18.41
N PRO A 403 -0.62 4.36 18.95
CA PRO A 403 0.29 3.44 19.61
C PRO A 403 -0.22 3.00 21.01
N TYR A 404 -1.28 3.60 21.52
CA TYR A 404 -1.77 3.34 22.89
C TYR A 404 -2.62 2.07 23.00
N MET A 405 -3.07 1.49 21.89
CA MET A 405 -3.84 0.25 21.86
C MET A 405 -2.98 -1.02 22.03
N ASN A 406 -1.66 -0.88 22.11
CA ASN A 406 -0.74 -2.00 22.31
C ASN A 406 -0.75 -2.54 23.74
N ASN A 407 -1.05 -1.72 24.74
CA ASN A 407 -1.07 -2.09 26.15
C ASN A 407 -2.39 -2.81 26.51
N ALA A 408 -2.31 -4.03 27.05
CA ALA A 408 -3.45 -4.89 27.31
C ALA A 408 -4.47 -4.26 28.30
N GLU A 409 -4.03 -3.61 29.37
CA GLU A 409 -4.95 -2.99 30.35
C GLU A 409 -5.65 -1.78 29.75
N ARG A 410 -4.92 -0.95 29.04
CA ARG A 410 -5.48 0.22 28.34
C ARG A 410 -6.43 -0.24 27.22
N PHE A 411 -6.06 -1.27 26.49
CA PHE A 411 -6.89 -1.84 25.43
C PHE A 411 -8.24 -2.35 25.96
N LYS A 412 -8.28 -2.98 27.16
CA LYS A 412 -9.54 -3.41 27.79
C LYS A 412 -10.53 -2.24 27.98
N LEU A 413 -10.02 -1.06 28.35
CA LEU A 413 -10.86 0.13 28.50
C LEU A 413 -11.41 0.58 27.14
N TYR A 414 -10.56 0.64 26.11
CA TYR A 414 -11.01 0.98 24.75
C TYR A 414 -12.00 -0.04 24.21
N ALA A 415 -11.74 -1.34 24.40
CA ALA A 415 -12.61 -2.41 23.94
C ALA A 415 -14.01 -2.33 24.58
N ALA A 416 -14.09 -2.03 25.87
CA ALA A 416 -15.36 -1.85 26.57
C ALA A 416 -16.14 -0.65 26.00
N GLU A 417 -15.47 0.48 25.78
CA GLU A 417 -16.09 1.68 25.22
C GLU A 417 -16.54 1.46 23.76
N ILE A 418 -15.68 0.86 22.92
CA ILE A 418 -16.01 0.51 21.54
C ILE A 418 -17.24 -0.41 21.49
N LYS A 419 -17.31 -1.42 22.38
CA LYS A 419 -18.47 -2.30 22.46
C LYS A 419 -19.75 -1.56 22.80
N ASN A 420 -19.71 -0.60 23.73
CA ASN A 420 -20.84 0.23 24.10
C ASN A 420 -21.29 1.09 22.91
N ILE A 421 -20.36 1.74 22.22
CA ILE A 421 -20.65 2.55 21.04
C ILE A 421 -21.26 1.68 19.92
N PHE A 422 -20.70 0.49 19.67
CA PHE A 422 -21.26 -0.44 18.70
C PHE A 422 -22.71 -0.79 19.05
N LYS A 423 -22.97 -1.11 20.31
CA LYS A 423 -24.30 -1.44 20.78
C LYS A 423 -25.28 -0.28 20.58
N GLU A 424 -24.95 0.92 21.04
CA GLU A 424 -25.80 2.11 20.89
C GLU A 424 -26.14 2.42 19.43
N ARG A 425 -25.16 2.34 18.54
CA ARG A 425 -25.38 2.61 17.11
C ARG A 425 -26.24 1.54 16.45
N LEU A 426 -25.97 0.28 16.74
CA LEU A 426 -26.76 -0.84 16.22
C LEU A 426 -28.21 -0.79 16.78
N GLU A 427 -28.40 -0.38 18.03
CA GLU A 427 -29.75 -0.16 18.60
C GLU A 427 -30.51 0.93 17.85
N ARG A 428 -29.86 2.03 17.51
CA ARG A 428 -30.49 3.10 16.70
C ARG A 428 -30.83 2.64 15.29
N ILE A 429 -29.95 1.86 14.64
CA ILE A 429 -30.19 1.41 13.28
C ILE A 429 -31.28 0.36 13.19
N LEU A 430 -31.32 -0.59 14.13
CA LEU A 430 -32.23 -1.74 14.07
C LEU A 430 -33.61 -1.48 14.69
N ASN A 431 -33.78 -0.39 15.47
CA ASN A 431 -35.06 0.00 16.08
C ASN A 431 -35.81 1.09 15.26
N HIS A 432 -35.19 1.56 14.17
CA HIS A 432 -35.82 2.44 13.18
C HIS A 432 -36.08 1.70 11.86
#